data_1d2e4e34c23eb58c13458f37a884fb67
#
_entry.id   1d2e4e34c23eb58c13458f37a884fb67
#
_cell.length_a   1.000
_cell.length_b   1.000
_cell.length_c   1.000
_cell.angle_alpha   90.00
_cell.angle_beta   90.00
_cell.angle_gamma   90.00
#
_symmetry.space_group_name_H-M   'P 1'
#
loop_
_entity.id
_entity.type
_entity.pdbx_description
1 polymer ?
#
loop_
_entity_poly.entity_id
_entity_poly.type
_entity_poly.pdbx_seq_one_letter_code
_entity_poly.pdbx_strand_id
1 'polypeptide(L)'
;MDEVREMIKVPFATKNQQAFAIDGTSRSGLEAGLFALIEPGDKVLVPAYGRFAYLLGEICERARAEVIYLEKDWLAPFEQTTVIEAIKEHQPKIVAMVHGETANAQMQPLDQIGAFCRENEIFFVVDMVATYGGVETKVDDWKIDIAVAGTQKCVSVPSGLSLITYNQRVADYLAGRYQKELGLGADARNERFIQSNYLDLSQLEKYWGPERLNHHTEATTMIYGLHEGLRLLLQEGMENVYARHRKNDRILVESLQKMGLEIFGKLDTKTPTVIPVVIPEGIDGEKVRSLLLDHFKVEIASSFGDLKGKIWRVGNMGYSSREDNVLHFLSAFETVLKHQGYQFEGGSGSTHALAEYLN
;
A
#
# COMPACT_ATOMS: atom_id res chain seq x y z
N MET A 1 -22.16 7.79 0.38
CA MET A 1 -21.22 7.82 -0.76
C MET A 1 -20.51 9.18 -0.88
N ASP A 2 -21.20 10.32 -0.95
CA ASP A 2 -20.54 11.62 -1.13
C ASP A 2 -19.59 12.00 -0.01
N GLU A 3 -20.00 11.83 1.25
CA GLU A 3 -19.12 12.03 2.40
C GLU A 3 -17.87 11.15 2.33
N VAL A 4 -18.03 9.87 1.99
CA VAL A 4 -16.90 8.93 1.84
C VAL A 4 -15.91 9.39 0.77
N ARG A 5 -16.41 9.91 -0.37
CA ARG A 5 -15.56 10.47 -1.42
C ARG A 5 -14.68 11.61 -0.90
N GLU A 6 -15.26 12.54 -0.13
CA GLU A 6 -14.52 13.67 0.43
C GLU A 6 -13.51 13.21 1.51
N MET A 7 -13.93 12.24 2.35
CA MET A 7 -13.06 11.69 3.38
C MET A 7 -11.85 10.92 2.82
N ILE A 8 -12.03 10.16 1.73
CA ILE A 8 -10.95 9.44 1.04
C ILE A 8 -9.84 10.39 0.56
N LYS A 9 -10.18 11.60 0.13
CA LYS A 9 -9.21 12.57 -0.39
C LYS A 9 -8.19 13.02 0.64
N VAL A 10 -8.59 13.07 1.92
CA VAL A 10 -7.76 13.67 2.97
C VAL A 10 -6.46 12.89 3.19
N PRO A 11 -6.48 11.56 3.46
CA PRO A 11 -5.23 10.83 3.61
C PRO A 11 -4.43 10.69 2.32
N PHE A 12 -5.03 10.85 1.11
CA PHE A 12 -4.29 10.96 -0.15
C PHE A 12 -3.63 12.33 -0.35
N ALA A 13 -4.01 13.34 0.43
CA ALA A 13 -3.63 14.74 0.24
C ALA A 13 -3.90 15.21 -1.20
N THR A 14 -5.15 15.04 -1.66
CA THR A 14 -5.55 15.36 -3.04
C THR A 14 -6.80 16.20 -3.13
N LYS A 15 -6.87 17.01 -4.19
CA LYS A 15 -8.06 17.76 -4.61
C LYS A 15 -8.75 17.13 -5.81
N ASN A 16 -8.34 15.94 -6.22
CA ASN A 16 -8.94 15.23 -7.34
C ASN A 16 -10.47 15.11 -7.17
N GLN A 17 -11.20 15.31 -8.26
CA GLN A 17 -12.64 15.08 -8.23
C GLN A 17 -12.98 13.61 -8.10
N GLN A 18 -12.14 12.77 -8.69
CA GLN A 18 -12.28 11.32 -8.68
C GLN A 18 -11.56 10.73 -7.48
N ALA A 19 -12.33 10.42 -6.45
CA ALA A 19 -11.91 9.67 -5.27
C ALA A 19 -13.11 8.85 -4.80
N PHE A 20 -13.00 7.52 -4.83
CA PHE A 20 -14.09 6.62 -4.47
C PHE A 20 -13.59 5.22 -4.07
N ALA A 21 -14.51 4.38 -3.62
CA ALA A 21 -14.23 2.98 -3.32
C ALA A 21 -14.64 2.08 -4.48
N ILE A 22 -13.95 0.96 -4.63
CA ILE A 22 -14.26 -0.11 -5.56
C ILE A 22 -14.50 -1.37 -4.75
N ASP A 23 -15.60 -2.07 -5.00
CA ASP A 23 -15.89 -3.35 -4.38
C ASP A 23 -14.80 -4.38 -4.72
N GLY A 24 -14.31 -5.04 -3.69
CA GLY A 24 -13.21 -5.98 -3.75
C GLY A 24 -12.03 -5.54 -2.91
N THR A 25 -10.98 -6.37 -2.85
CA THR A 25 -9.78 -6.04 -2.08
C THR A 25 -8.89 -5.04 -2.84
N SER A 26 -7.81 -4.57 -2.21
CA SER A 26 -6.89 -3.61 -2.84
C SER A 26 -6.45 -3.99 -4.26
N ARG A 27 -6.39 -5.28 -4.60
CA ARG A 27 -6.07 -5.74 -5.96
C ARG A 27 -7.10 -5.29 -7.00
N SER A 28 -8.38 -5.23 -6.64
CA SER A 28 -9.40 -4.77 -7.59
C SER A 28 -9.16 -3.31 -8.02
N GLY A 29 -8.75 -2.46 -7.08
CA GLY A 29 -8.37 -1.08 -7.41
C GLY A 29 -7.09 -0.98 -8.25
N LEU A 30 -6.08 -1.82 -7.98
CA LEU A 30 -4.86 -1.89 -8.79
C LEU A 30 -5.17 -2.36 -10.21
N GLU A 31 -5.99 -3.41 -10.37
CA GLU A 31 -6.44 -3.86 -11.69
C GLU A 31 -7.25 -2.77 -12.39
N ALA A 32 -8.23 -2.16 -11.71
CA ALA A 32 -9.05 -1.09 -12.28
C ALA A 32 -8.19 0.08 -12.78
N GLY A 33 -7.24 0.55 -11.95
CA GLY A 33 -6.35 1.66 -12.30
C GLY A 33 -5.43 1.36 -13.47
N LEU A 34 -4.83 0.17 -13.50
CA LEU A 34 -3.92 -0.23 -14.58
C LEU A 34 -4.68 -0.52 -15.89
N PHE A 35 -5.79 -1.27 -15.82
CA PHE A 35 -6.63 -1.55 -16.99
C PHE A 35 -7.24 -0.28 -17.60
N ALA A 36 -7.47 0.73 -16.77
CA ALA A 36 -7.96 2.03 -17.21
C ALA A 36 -7.00 2.73 -18.20
N LEU A 37 -5.68 2.53 -18.04
CA LEU A 37 -4.66 3.20 -18.84
C LEU A 37 -4.02 2.32 -19.91
N ILE A 38 -3.94 1.01 -19.66
CA ILE A 38 -3.24 0.08 -20.55
C ILE A 38 -4.12 -0.26 -21.75
N GLU A 39 -3.52 -0.13 -22.93
CA GLU A 39 -3.97 -0.73 -24.20
C GLU A 39 -2.96 -1.82 -24.62
N PRO A 40 -3.39 -2.87 -25.34
CA PRO A 40 -2.48 -3.95 -25.73
C PRO A 40 -1.22 -3.46 -26.45
N GLY A 41 -0.06 -3.85 -25.98
CA GLY A 41 1.25 -3.44 -26.51
C GLY A 41 1.82 -2.17 -25.89
N ASP A 42 1.11 -1.50 -24.99
CA ASP A 42 1.69 -0.35 -24.26
C ASP A 42 2.86 -0.80 -23.37
N LYS A 43 3.93 -0.02 -23.34
CA LYS A 43 5.08 -0.24 -22.48
C LYS A 43 4.78 0.25 -21.06
N VAL A 44 5.03 -0.61 -20.09
CA VAL A 44 4.90 -0.28 -18.66
C VAL A 44 6.21 -0.56 -17.95
N LEU A 45 6.82 0.45 -17.33
CA LEU A 45 8.00 0.28 -16.46
C LEU A 45 7.55 -0.02 -15.03
N VAL A 46 8.09 -1.10 -14.46
CA VAL A 46 7.82 -1.53 -13.09
C VAL A 46 9.13 -1.62 -12.31
N PRO A 47 9.48 -0.63 -11.49
CA PRO A 47 10.61 -0.72 -10.58
C PRO A 47 10.34 -1.76 -9.48
N ALA A 48 11.04 -2.90 -9.54
CA ALA A 48 10.81 -4.07 -8.70
C ALA A 48 11.89 -4.18 -7.60
N TYR A 49 11.54 -3.70 -6.40
CA TYR A 49 12.37 -3.81 -5.19
C TYR A 49 11.70 -4.62 -4.08
N GLY A 50 10.66 -5.41 -4.43
CA GLY A 50 9.92 -6.30 -3.54
C GLY A 50 8.77 -7.03 -4.23
N ARG A 51 8.05 -7.85 -3.48
CA ARG A 51 7.00 -8.76 -3.98
C ARG A 51 5.84 -8.04 -4.67
N PHE A 52 5.41 -6.88 -4.12
CA PHE A 52 4.21 -6.22 -4.62
C PHE A 52 4.45 -5.47 -5.93
N ALA A 53 5.69 -5.10 -6.23
CA ALA A 53 6.05 -4.60 -7.55
C ALA A 53 5.85 -5.66 -8.64
N TYR A 54 6.25 -6.92 -8.40
CA TYR A 54 5.96 -8.01 -9.34
C TYR A 54 4.46 -8.28 -9.50
N LEU A 55 3.66 -8.06 -8.44
CA LEU A 55 2.20 -8.12 -8.56
C LEU A 55 1.65 -7.07 -9.53
N LEU A 56 2.17 -5.83 -9.48
CA LEU A 56 1.79 -4.79 -10.45
C LEU A 56 2.15 -5.22 -11.87
N GLY A 57 3.35 -5.77 -12.07
CA GLY A 57 3.79 -6.30 -13.36
C GLY A 57 2.86 -7.40 -13.88
N GLU A 58 2.52 -8.39 -13.04
CA GLU A 58 1.57 -9.45 -13.41
C GLU A 58 0.19 -8.91 -13.84
N ILE A 59 -0.30 -7.84 -13.21
CA ILE A 59 -1.54 -7.19 -13.61
C ILE A 59 -1.37 -6.52 -14.98
N CYS A 60 -0.25 -5.84 -15.21
CA CYS A 60 0.04 -5.20 -16.49
C CYS A 60 0.16 -6.22 -17.63
N GLU A 61 0.83 -7.36 -17.40
CA GLU A 61 0.94 -8.46 -18.38
C GLU A 61 -0.44 -9.03 -18.75
N ARG A 62 -1.33 -9.20 -17.77
CA ARG A 62 -2.71 -9.65 -17.99
C ARG A 62 -3.53 -8.64 -18.80
N ALA A 63 -3.22 -7.35 -18.66
CA ALA A 63 -3.75 -6.28 -19.49
C ALA A 63 -3.09 -6.21 -20.88
N ARG A 64 -2.18 -7.15 -21.23
CA ARG A 64 -1.42 -7.25 -22.49
C ARG A 64 -0.41 -6.11 -22.70
N ALA A 65 0.11 -5.54 -21.64
CA ALA A 65 1.23 -4.60 -21.73
C ALA A 65 2.55 -5.31 -22.04
N GLU A 66 3.49 -4.59 -22.63
CA GLU A 66 4.91 -4.92 -22.65
C GLU A 66 5.52 -4.42 -21.33
N VAL A 67 5.71 -5.34 -20.37
CA VAL A 67 6.23 -4.99 -19.03
C VAL A 67 7.74 -5.02 -19.02
N ILE A 68 8.33 -3.92 -18.54
CA ILE A 68 9.77 -3.75 -18.36
C ILE A 68 10.03 -3.71 -16.86
N TYR A 69 10.68 -4.73 -16.31
CA TYR A 69 11.08 -4.76 -14.91
C TYR A 69 12.45 -4.09 -14.74
N LEU A 70 12.51 -3.05 -13.90
CA LEU A 70 13.76 -2.55 -13.37
C LEU A 70 14.00 -3.26 -12.03
N GLU A 71 14.92 -4.22 -12.01
CA GLU A 71 15.12 -5.11 -10.87
C GLU A 71 16.33 -4.71 -10.03
N LYS A 72 16.23 -4.95 -8.71
CA LYS A 72 17.33 -4.86 -7.76
C LYS A 72 17.11 -5.81 -6.59
N ASP A 73 18.12 -5.92 -5.70
CA ASP A 73 17.93 -6.57 -4.40
C ASP A 73 16.86 -5.84 -3.55
N TRP A 74 16.34 -6.56 -2.55
CA TRP A 74 15.26 -6.05 -1.69
C TRP A 74 15.78 -5.35 -0.42
N LEU A 75 17.01 -4.86 -0.41
CA LEU A 75 17.61 -4.20 0.77
C LEU A 75 17.15 -2.74 0.92
N ALA A 76 16.88 -2.07 -0.18
CA ALA A 76 16.53 -0.65 -0.19
C ALA A 76 15.67 -0.30 -1.41
N PRO A 77 14.92 0.83 -1.39
CA PRO A 77 14.24 1.35 -2.57
C PRO A 77 15.26 1.79 -3.63
N PHE A 78 14.77 2.16 -4.80
CA PHE A 78 15.60 2.76 -5.84
C PHE A 78 15.96 4.21 -5.50
N GLU A 79 17.15 4.63 -5.90
CA GLU A 79 17.42 6.05 -6.07
C GLU A 79 16.51 6.59 -7.19
N GLN A 80 15.86 7.73 -6.97
CA GLN A 80 14.91 8.28 -7.95
C GLN A 80 15.56 8.52 -9.31
N THR A 81 16.82 8.93 -9.33
CA THR A 81 17.60 9.13 -10.57
C THR A 81 17.72 7.86 -11.40
N THR A 82 17.93 6.71 -10.75
CA THR A 82 18.00 5.41 -11.46
C THR A 82 16.68 5.07 -12.17
N VAL A 83 15.55 5.34 -11.51
CA VAL A 83 14.24 5.14 -12.13
C VAL A 83 14.05 6.10 -13.30
N ILE A 84 14.44 7.37 -13.14
CA ILE A 84 14.36 8.39 -14.21
C ILE A 84 15.23 8.02 -15.41
N GLU A 85 16.41 7.47 -15.20
CA GLU A 85 17.29 6.97 -16.27
C GLU A 85 16.62 5.81 -17.03
N ALA A 86 16.03 4.86 -16.33
CA ALA A 86 15.28 3.76 -16.95
C ALA A 86 14.06 4.28 -17.74
N ILE A 87 13.36 5.30 -17.23
CA ILE A 87 12.26 5.94 -17.97
C ILE A 87 12.77 6.56 -19.28
N LYS A 88 13.91 7.24 -19.26
CA LYS A 88 14.51 7.84 -20.46
C LYS A 88 14.92 6.79 -21.49
N GLU A 89 15.48 5.67 -21.03
CA GLU A 89 15.93 4.57 -21.88
C GLU A 89 14.76 3.86 -22.55
N HIS A 90 13.74 3.49 -21.80
CA HIS A 90 12.66 2.63 -22.27
C HIS A 90 11.46 3.38 -22.83
N GLN A 91 11.30 4.66 -22.50
CA GLN A 91 10.19 5.52 -22.91
C GLN A 91 8.81 4.85 -22.71
N PRO A 92 8.46 4.44 -21.46
CA PRO A 92 7.21 3.76 -21.19
C PRO A 92 6.05 4.76 -21.28
N LYS A 93 4.84 4.26 -21.60
CA LYS A 93 3.60 5.02 -21.45
C LYS A 93 3.20 5.19 -19.99
N ILE A 94 3.51 4.18 -19.17
CA ILE A 94 3.10 4.09 -17.76
C ILE A 94 4.30 3.70 -16.91
N VAL A 95 4.45 4.33 -15.75
CA VAL A 95 5.29 3.86 -14.64
C VAL A 95 4.36 3.37 -13.55
N ALA A 96 4.43 2.09 -13.18
CA ALA A 96 3.65 1.49 -12.11
C ALA A 96 4.57 1.14 -10.94
N MET A 97 4.32 1.73 -9.75
CA MET A 97 5.25 1.68 -8.64
C MET A 97 4.57 1.44 -7.29
N VAL A 98 5.23 0.70 -6.42
CA VAL A 98 4.82 0.55 -5.01
C VAL A 98 5.44 1.66 -4.18
N HIS A 99 4.65 2.37 -3.38
CA HIS A 99 5.17 3.39 -2.45
C HIS A 99 5.77 2.74 -1.19
N GLY A 100 5.05 1.80 -0.58
CA GLY A 100 5.52 1.07 0.60
C GLY A 100 5.50 -0.44 0.39
N GLU A 101 6.68 -1.01 0.19
CA GLU A 101 6.83 -2.44 -0.07
C GLU A 101 6.90 -3.22 1.26
N THR A 102 5.84 -3.92 1.58
CA THR A 102 5.75 -4.64 2.86
C THR A 102 6.53 -5.95 2.92
N ALA A 103 7.03 -6.47 1.80
CA ALA A 103 7.85 -7.67 1.80
C ALA A 103 9.21 -7.44 2.49
N ASN A 104 9.74 -6.24 2.36
CA ASN A 104 11.03 -5.80 2.94
C ASN A 104 10.90 -4.57 3.86
N ALA A 105 9.68 -4.05 4.01
CA ALA A 105 9.36 -2.84 4.79
C ALA A 105 10.09 -1.56 4.33
N GLN A 106 10.38 -1.45 3.04
CA GLN A 106 11.03 -0.25 2.47
C GLN A 106 10.02 0.67 1.79
N MET A 107 10.29 1.97 1.79
CA MET A 107 9.44 3.00 1.23
C MET A 107 10.18 3.78 0.14
N GLN A 108 9.56 3.89 -1.03
CA GLN A 108 10.13 4.53 -2.21
C GLN A 108 9.81 6.04 -2.24
N PRO A 109 10.80 6.93 -2.28
CA PRO A 109 10.58 8.34 -2.61
C PRO A 109 10.03 8.51 -4.02
N LEU A 110 9.05 9.41 -4.21
CA LEU A 110 8.26 9.49 -5.44
C LEU A 110 8.27 10.85 -6.13
N ASP A 111 8.64 11.92 -5.44
CA ASP A 111 8.46 13.30 -5.87
C ASP A 111 9.18 13.65 -7.20
N GLN A 112 10.44 13.25 -7.34
CA GLN A 112 11.21 13.51 -8.57
C GLN A 112 10.73 12.63 -9.73
N ILE A 113 10.37 11.38 -9.44
CA ILE A 113 9.84 10.44 -10.46
C ILE A 113 8.53 10.97 -11.02
N GLY A 114 7.59 11.38 -10.12
CA GLY A 114 6.30 11.90 -10.55
C GLY A 114 6.40 13.22 -11.32
N ALA A 115 7.30 14.12 -10.87
CA ALA A 115 7.58 15.36 -11.63
C ALA A 115 8.07 15.03 -13.03
N PHE A 116 9.05 14.12 -13.17
CA PHE A 116 9.59 13.70 -14.45
C PHE A 116 8.53 13.03 -15.33
N CYS A 117 7.70 12.14 -14.78
CA CYS A 117 6.61 11.52 -15.52
C CYS A 117 5.63 12.57 -16.06
N ARG A 118 5.27 13.57 -15.25
CA ARG A 118 4.36 14.64 -15.65
C ARG A 118 4.93 15.48 -16.77
N GLU A 119 6.20 15.87 -16.72
CA GLU A 119 6.88 16.66 -17.74
C GLU A 119 7.01 15.93 -19.09
N ASN A 120 7.05 14.60 -19.06
CA ASN A 120 7.20 13.76 -20.26
C ASN A 120 5.90 13.05 -20.69
N GLU A 121 4.74 13.48 -20.18
CA GLU A 121 3.42 12.94 -20.50
C GLU A 121 3.24 11.44 -20.21
N ILE A 122 4.05 10.88 -19.31
CA ILE A 122 3.98 9.50 -18.83
C ILE A 122 2.95 9.40 -17.70
N PHE A 123 2.11 8.37 -17.69
CA PHE A 123 1.20 8.12 -16.57
C PHE A 123 1.94 7.49 -15.39
N PHE A 124 1.70 8.02 -14.20
CA PHE A 124 2.30 7.53 -12.97
C PHE A 124 1.25 6.91 -12.06
N VAL A 125 1.29 5.58 -11.91
CA VAL A 125 0.36 4.78 -11.09
C VAL A 125 1.06 4.28 -9.85
N VAL A 126 0.51 4.54 -8.67
CA VAL A 126 1.15 4.21 -7.39
C VAL A 126 0.26 3.36 -6.49
N ASP A 127 0.80 2.23 -6.07
CA ASP A 127 0.25 1.41 -4.99
C ASP A 127 0.61 2.04 -3.63
N MET A 128 -0.38 2.58 -2.94
CA MET A 128 -0.28 3.15 -1.59
C MET A 128 -0.99 2.29 -0.53
N VAL A 129 -1.28 1.04 -0.83
CA VAL A 129 -2.05 0.15 0.05
C VAL A 129 -1.48 0.08 1.46
N ALA A 130 -0.16 0.03 1.60
CA ALA A 130 0.50 -0.09 2.90
C ALA A 130 0.80 1.25 3.59
N THR A 131 0.67 2.35 2.86
CA THR A 131 1.10 3.69 3.33
C THR A 131 -0.06 4.64 3.58
N TYR A 132 -1.15 4.53 2.81
CA TYR A 132 -2.35 5.35 2.95
C TYR A 132 -2.90 5.31 4.38
N GLY A 133 -3.02 6.47 5.02
CA GLY A 133 -3.51 6.59 6.39
C GLY A 133 -2.52 6.17 7.49
N GLY A 134 -1.29 5.77 7.15
CA GLY A 134 -0.24 5.42 8.14
C GLY A 134 1.01 6.26 8.04
N VAL A 135 1.31 6.75 6.84
CA VAL A 135 2.38 7.71 6.58
C VAL A 135 1.86 8.83 5.70
N GLU A 136 2.56 9.95 5.72
CA GLU A 136 2.23 11.07 4.86
C GLU A 136 2.30 10.65 3.38
N THR A 137 1.22 10.93 2.64
CA THR A 137 1.13 10.78 1.19
C THR A 137 0.78 12.14 0.58
N LYS A 138 1.28 12.44 -0.62
CA LYS A 138 1.13 13.74 -1.28
C LYS A 138 0.83 13.54 -2.77
N VAL A 139 -0.35 12.97 -3.07
CA VAL A 139 -0.72 12.59 -4.43
C VAL A 139 -0.59 13.75 -5.41
N ASP A 140 -1.11 14.93 -5.04
CA ASP A 140 -1.05 16.11 -5.91
C ASP A 140 0.37 16.67 -6.06
N ASP A 141 1.12 16.76 -4.96
CA ASP A 141 2.48 17.30 -4.98
C ASP A 141 3.44 16.38 -5.75
N TRP A 142 3.30 15.06 -5.55
CA TRP A 142 4.10 14.04 -6.24
C TRP A 142 3.63 13.74 -7.66
N LYS A 143 2.67 14.50 -8.19
CA LYS A 143 2.17 14.41 -9.57
C LYS A 143 1.68 13.01 -9.96
N ILE A 144 1.12 12.28 -9.01
CA ILE A 144 0.60 10.93 -9.23
C ILE A 144 -0.69 11.03 -10.04
N ASP A 145 -0.81 10.21 -11.08
CA ASP A 145 -1.99 10.18 -11.93
C ASP A 145 -3.08 9.28 -11.35
N ILE A 146 -2.71 8.09 -10.85
CA ILE A 146 -3.61 7.17 -10.15
C ILE A 146 -2.93 6.70 -8.86
N ALA A 147 -3.60 6.83 -7.73
CA ALA A 147 -3.19 6.24 -6.46
C ALA A 147 -4.25 5.25 -5.96
N VAL A 148 -3.79 4.09 -5.47
CA VAL A 148 -4.66 3.02 -4.95
C VAL A 148 -4.28 2.67 -3.53
N ALA A 149 -5.30 2.51 -2.67
CA ALA A 149 -5.15 2.11 -1.28
C ALA A 149 -6.11 0.96 -0.92
N GLY A 150 -6.06 0.48 0.31
CA GLY A 150 -6.94 -0.57 0.81
C GLY A 150 -7.44 -0.30 2.22
N THR A 151 -8.63 -0.77 2.50
CA THR A 151 -9.32 -0.52 3.77
C THR A 151 -8.70 -1.26 4.95
N GLN A 152 -8.13 -2.46 4.73
CA GLN A 152 -7.65 -3.37 5.77
C GLN A 152 -6.25 -3.04 6.32
N LYS A 153 -5.60 -1.99 5.83
CA LYS A 153 -4.29 -1.52 6.30
C LYS A 153 -4.47 -0.43 7.37
N CYS A 154 -3.92 0.75 7.17
CA CYS A 154 -3.93 1.76 8.22
C CYS A 154 -5.30 2.42 8.47
N VAL A 155 -6.28 2.24 7.57
CA VAL A 155 -7.68 2.65 7.84
C VAL A 155 -8.35 1.75 8.87
N SER A 156 -7.86 0.51 9.04
CA SER A 156 -8.29 -0.42 10.09
C SER A 156 -9.76 -0.85 10.04
N VAL A 157 -10.32 -0.95 8.84
CA VAL A 157 -11.65 -1.54 8.62
C VAL A 157 -11.51 -2.87 7.86
N PRO A 158 -12.54 -3.72 7.84
CA PRO A 158 -12.46 -5.00 7.14
C PRO A 158 -12.01 -4.86 5.68
N SER A 159 -11.28 -5.86 5.16
CA SER A 159 -10.98 -5.92 3.74
C SER A 159 -12.24 -6.17 2.93
N GLY A 160 -12.29 -5.61 1.71
CA GLY A 160 -13.45 -5.77 0.82
C GLY A 160 -13.72 -4.52 -0.01
N LEU A 161 -13.00 -3.44 0.26
CA LEU A 161 -12.99 -2.25 -0.59
C LEU A 161 -11.56 -1.84 -0.92
N SER A 162 -11.37 -1.38 -2.14
CA SER A 162 -10.18 -0.66 -2.58
C SER A 162 -10.51 0.82 -2.74
N LEU A 163 -9.61 1.68 -2.29
CA LEU A 163 -9.75 3.13 -2.43
C LEU A 163 -8.91 3.60 -3.60
N ILE A 164 -9.50 4.39 -4.47
CA ILE A 164 -8.80 4.92 -5.64
C ILE A 164 -9.00 6.41 -5.76
N THR A 165 -7.97 7.11 -6.21
CA THR A 165 -8.08 8.49 -6.70
C THR A 165 -7.29 8.65 -7.98
N TYR A 166 -7.77 9.50 -8.88
CA TYR A 166 -7.07 9.88 -10.10
C TYR A 166 -7.39 11.31 -10.53
N ASN A 167 -6.46 11.89 -11.26
CA ASN A 167 -6.55 13.29 -11.67
C ASN A 167 -7.33 13.49 -12.97
N GLN A 168 -7.53 14.76 -13.35
CA GLN A 168 -8.30 15.12 -14.54
C GLN A 168 -7.69 14.57 -15.84
N ARG A 169 -6.35 14.46 -15.93
CA ARG A 169 -5.69 13.89 -17.10
C ARG A 169 -6.10 12.45 -17.36
N VAL A 170 -6.27 11.67 -16.30
CA VAL A 170 -6.78 10.30 -16.39
C VAL A 170 -8.27 10.30 -16.76
N ALA A 171 -9.08 11.17 -16.16
CA ALA A 171 -10.50 11.29 -16.50
C ALA A 171 -10.70 11.64 -17.99
N ASP A 172 -9.91 12.56 -18.52
CA ASP A 172 -9.93 12.93 -19.94
C ASP A 172 -9.53 11.75 -20.85
N TYR A 173 -8.52 10.96 -20.44
CA TYR A 173 -8.13 9.76 -21.16
C TYR A 173 -9.24 8.69 -21.15
N LEU A 174 -9.90 8.49 -20.00
CA LEU A 174 -11.01 7.55 -19.83
C LEU A 174 -12.24 7.92 -20.65
N ALA A 175 -12.52 9.20 -20.85
CA ALA A 175 -13.64 9.64 -21.71
C ALA A 175 -13.53 9.07 -23.13
N GLY A 176 -12.31 8.92 -23.68
CA GLY A 176 -12.05 8.27 -24.96
C GLY A 176 -12.17 6.74 -24.95
N ARG A 177 -12.27 6.12 -23.77
CA ARG A 177 -12.37 4.67 -23.59
C ARG A 177 -13.76 4.21 -23.10
N TYR A 178 -14.65 5.15 -22.79
CA TYR A 178 -15.96 4.84 -22.25
C TYR A 178 -16.76 3.96 -23.21
N GLN A 179 -17.29 2.86 -22.68
CA GLN A 179 -18.20 1.94 -23.38
C GLN A 179 -19.54 1.93 -22.67
N LYS A 180 -20.58 2.38 -23.35
CA LYS A 180 -21.95 2.19 -22.89
C LYS A 180 -22.31 0.71 -22.97
N GLU A 181 -23.00 0.20 -21.96
CA GLU A 181 -23.39 -1.21 -21.95
C GLU A 181 -24.35 -1.57 -23.10
N LEU A 182 -24.15 -2.75 -23.68
CA LEU A 182 -25.05 -3.28 -24.67
C LEU A 182 -26.44 -3.51 -24.03
N GLY A 183 -27.50 -3.15 -24.75
CA GLY A 183 -28.86 -3.20 -24.23
C GLY A 183 -29.30 -1.93 -23.51
N LEU A 184 -28.39 -1.02 -23.15
CA LEU A 184 -28.70 0.31 -22.64
C LEU A 184 -28.56 1.40 -23.70
N GLY A 185 -28.69 1.03 -24.99
CA GLY A 185 -28.68 1.95 -26.15
C GLY A 185 -27.27 2.26 -26.63
N ALA A 186 -26.33 1.33 -26.54
CA ALA A 186 -25.05 1.41 -27.24
C ALA A 186 -25.27 1.12 -28.74
N ASP A 187 -24.84 2.04 -29.60
CA ASP A 187 -24.97 1.92 -31.07
C ASP A 187 -23.81 1.09 -31.66
N ALA A 188 -22.62 1.15 -31.03
CA ALA A 188 -21.43 0.42 -31.43
C ALA A 188 -20.49 0.17 -30.24
N ARG A 189 -19.56 -0.77 -30.39
CA ARG A 189 -18.48 -0.96 -29.43
C ARG A 189 -17.38 0.08 -29.67
N ASN A 190 -16.89 0.67 -28.58
CA ASN A 190 -15.67 1.46 -28.61
C ASN A 190 -14.47 0.49 -28.78
N GLU A 191 -13.65 0.66 -29.81
CA GLU A 191 -12.49 -0.22 -30.06
C GLU A 191 -11.46 -0.16 -28.93
N ARG A 192 -11.43 0.95 -28.19
CA ARG A 192 -10.51 1.21 -27.07
C ARG A 192 -11.13 0.89 -25.71
N PHE A 193 -12.25 0.18 -25.63
CA PHE A 193 -12.93 -0.12 -24.38
C PHE A 193 -12.02 -0.84 -23.37
N ILE A 194 -12.25 -0.59 -22.08
CA ILE A 194 -11.50 -1.22 -20.99
C ILE A 194 -11.83 -2.72 -20.95
N GLN A 195 -10.78 -3.57 -20.84
CA GLN A 195 -10.88 -5.04 -20.91
C GLN A 195 -11.45 -5.68 -19.63
N SER A 196 -12.28 -4.95 -18.91
CA SER A 196 -13.04 -5.43 -17.76
C SER A 196 -14.39 -4.72 -17.74
N ASN A 197 -15.48 -5.46 -17.56
CA ASN A 197 -16.80 -4.86 -17.38
C ASN A 197 -16.93 -4.32 -15.93
N TYR A 198 -16.57 -5.14 -14.93
CA TYR A 198 -16.78 -4.80 -13.53
C TYR A 198 -15.79 -3.73 -13.02
N LEU A 199 -14.55 -3.73 -13.51
CA LEU A 199 -13.49 -2.82 -13.08
C LEU A 199 -13.26 -1.66 -14.09
N ASP A 200 -14.28 -1.33 -14.86
CA ASP A 200 -14.23 -0.21 -15.81
C ASP A 200 -14.38 1.13 -15.07
N LEU A 201 -13.26 1.83 -14.86
CA LEU A 201 -13.26 3.13 -14.18
C LEU A 201 -14.12 4.18 -14.88
N SER A 202 -14.29 4.10 -16.21
CA SER A 202 -15.13 5.03 -16.95
C SER A 202 -16.63 4.88 -16.64
N GLN A 203 -17.05 3.69 -16.21
CA GLN A 203 -18.40 3.42 -15.73
C GLN A 203 -18.53 3.65 -14.21
N LEU A 204 -17.53 3.21 -13.43
CA LEU A 204 -17.50 3.43 -11.97
C LEU A 204 -17.50 4.93 -11.62
N GLU A 205 -16.81 5.76 -12.40
CA GLU A 205 -16.86 7.22 -12.26
C GLU A 205 -18.27 7.76 -12.34
N LYS A 206 -19.08 7.27 -13.28
CA LYS A 206 -20.49 7.67 -13.44
C LYS A 206 -21.39 7.13 -12.34
N TYR A 207 -21.09 5.94 -11.83
CA TYR A 207 -21.79 5.35 -10.69
C TYR A 207 -21.57 6.17 -9.40
N TRP A 208 -20.34 6.55 -9.12
CA TRP A 208 -19.97 7.35 -7.95
C TRP A 208 -20.20 8.86 -8.16
N GLY A 209 -20.32 9.31 -9.40
CA GLY A 209 -20.52 10.71 -9.80
C GLY A 209 -21.95 11.20 -9.59
N PRO A 210 -22.24 12.45 -9.99
CA PRO A 210 -23.59 13.04 -9.86
C PRO A 210 -24.67 12.29 -10.66
N GLU A 211 -24.27 11.63 -11.73
CA GLU A 211 -25.17 10.88 -12.62
C GLU A 211 -25.80 9.66 -11.94
N ARG A 212 -25.11 9.06 -10.95
CA ARG A 212 -25.57 7.87 -10.22
C ARG A 212 -26.02 6.75 -11.14
N LEU A 213 -25.30 6.54 -12.25
CA LEU A 213 -25.64 5.45 -13.17
C LEU A 213 -25.48 4.12 -12.45
N ASN A 214 -26.51 3.29 -12.50
CA ASN A 214 -26.45 1.97 -11.88
C ASN A 214 -25.43 1.10 -12.60
N HIS A 215 -24.43 0.65 -11.86
CA HIS A 215 -23.38 -0.24 -12.34
C HIS A 215 -23.49 -1.63 -11.69
N HIS A 216 -23.61 -1.67 -10.37
CA HIS A 216 -23.72 -2.90 -9.58
C HIS A 216 -24.45 -2.62 -8.26
N THR A 217 -24.71 -3.69 -7.50
CA THR A 217 -25.21 -3.55 -6.13
C THR A 217 -24.04 -3.31 -5.19
N GLU A 218 -23.96 -2.11 -4.65
CA GLU A 218 -22.88 -1.65 -3.77
C GLU A 218 -22.79 -2.50 -2.49
N ALA A 219 -21.58 -2.76 -2.03
CA ALA A 219 -21.29 -3.40 -0.74
C ALA A 219 -21.57 -2.43 0.43
N THR A 220 -22.85 -2.07 0.63
CA THR A 220 -23.27 -0.98 1.52
C THR A 220 -22.73 -1.11 2.95
N THR A 221 -22.73 -2.33 3.52
CA THR A 221 -22.18 -2.58 4.86
C THR A 221 -20.69 -2.23 4.94
N MET A 222 -19.94 -2.50 3.87
CA MET A 222 -18.52 -2.16 3.79
C MET A 222 -18.31 -0.64 3.69
N ILE A 223 -19.19 0.06 2.95
CA ILE A 223 -19.17 1.53 2.86
C ILE A 223 -19.46 2.18 4.22
N TYR A 224 -20.39 1.64 5.01
CA TYR A 224 -20.60 2.10 6.38
C TYR A 224 -19.37 1.88 7.28
N GLY A 225 -18.74 0.70 7.17
CA GLY A 225 -17.49 0.43 7.87
C GLY A 225 -16.36 1.38 7.46
N LEU A 226 -16.22 1.63 6.15
CA LEU A 226 -15.25 2.59 5.61
C LEU A 226 -15.51 4.02 6.12
N HIS A 227 -16.77 4.47 6.07
CA HIS A 227 -17.15 5.79 6.58
C HIS A 227 -16.72 5.95 8.03
N GLU A 228 -17.02 4.97 8.89
CA GLU A 228 -16.64 5.05 10.31
C GLU A 228 -15.12 5.00 10.51
N GLY A 229 -14.39 4.13 9.80
CA GLY A 229 -12.92 4.08 9.89
C GLY A 229 -12.27 5.40 9.47
N LEU A 230 -12.72 5.99 8.37
CA LEU A 230 -12.24 7.29 7.93
C LEU A 230 -12.63 8.40 8.92
N ARG A 231 -13.86 8.37 9.47
CA ARG A 231 -14.31 9.35 10.47
C ARG A 231 -13.39 9.35 11.69
N LEU A 232 -13.04 8.17 12.21
CA LEU A 232 -12.14 8.04 13.35
C LEU A 232 -10.72 8.52 13.02
N LEU A 233 -10.20 8.14 11.86
CA LEU A 233 -8.89 8.58 11.38
C LEU A 233 -8.80 10.10 11.26
N LEU A 234 -9.82 10.73 10.67
CA LEU A 234 -9.87 12.17 10.50
C LEU A 234 -10.13 12.92 11.82
N GLN A 235 -10.87 12.31 12.75
CA GLN A 235 -11.07 12.86 14.09
C GLN A 235 -9.77 12.88 14.90
N GLU A 236 -8.90 11.87 14.77
CA GLU A 236 -7.56 11.88 15.36
C GLU A 236 -6.68 12.98 14.73
N GLY A 237 -6.89 13.25 13.45
CA GLY A 237 -6.11 14.19 12.63
C GLY A 237 -4.88 13.53 12.04
N MET A 238 -4.65 13.74 10.72
CA MET A 238 -3.63 13.01 9.97
C MET A 238 -2.21 13.18 10.54
N GLU A 239 -1.84 14.38 10.99
CA GLU A 239 -0.53 14.63 11.62
C GLU A 239 -0.33 13.80 12.89
N ASN A 240 -1.37 13.67 13.72
CA ASN A 240 -1.33 12.86 14.93
C ASN A 240 -1.24 11.37 14.59
N VAL A 241 -1.97 10.93 13.58
CA VAL A 241 -1.90 9.54 13.08
C VAL A 241 -0.48 9.20 12.61
N TYR A 242 0.14 10.06 11.81
CA TYR A 242 1.51 9.87 11.33
C TYR A 242 2.53 9.91 12.48
N ALA A 243 2.37 10.84 13.43
CA ALA A 243 3.23 10.93 14.59
C ALA A 243 3.14 9.68 15.48
N ARG A 244 1.94 9.15 15.68
CA ARG A 244 1.69 7.91 16.43
C ARG A 244 2.37 6.70 15.78
N HIS A 245 2.24 6.54 14.47
CA HIS A 245 2.93 5.47 13.74
C HIS A 245 4.45 5.59 13.86
N ARG A 246 5.01 6.79 13.65
CA ARG A 246 6.47 7.02 13.81
C ARG A 246 6.96 6.78 15.24
N LYS A 247 6.20 7.23 16.26
CA LYS A 247 6.56 7.00 17.68
C LYS A 247 6.63 5.51 17.99
N ASN A 248 5.56 4.77 17.66
CA ASN A 248 5.49 3.33 17.94
C ASN A 248 6.49 2.53 17.12
N ASP A 249 6.74 2.91 15.88
CA ASP A 249 7.79 2.30 15.05
C ASP A 249 9.17 2.48 15.65
N ARG A 250 9.54 3.71 16.04
CA ARG A 250 10.82 3.99 16.69
C ARG A 250 11.00 3.15 17.94
N ILE A 251 10.01 3.14 18.83
CA ILE A 251 10.06 2.38 20.08
C ILE A 251 10.20 0.87 19.81
N LEU A 252 9.44 0.33 18.85
CA LEU A 252 9.56 -1.08 18.46
C LEU A 252 10.96 -1.41 17.93
N VAL A 253 11.51 -0.60 17.02
CA VAL A 253 12.84 -0.81 16.45
C VAL A 253 13.89 -0.77 17.55
N GLU A 254 13.92 0.27 18.36
CA GLU A 254 14.88 0.45 19.46
C GLU A 254 14.79 -0.71 20.48
N SER A 255 13.56 -1.13 20.82
CA SER A 255 13.34 -2.24 21.75
C SER A 255 13.84 -3.58 21.21
N LEU A 256 13.58 -3.87 19.93
CA LEU A 256 14.07 -5.09 19.28
C LEU A 256 15.60 -5.09 19.16
N GLN A 257 16.22 -3.95 18.85
CA GLN A 257 17.67 -3.79 18.83
C GLN A 257 18.28 -3.95 20.24
N LYS A 258 17.61 -3.48 21.30
CA LYS A 258 18.01 -3.73 22.70
C LYS A 258 18.00 -5.22 23.06
N MET A 259 17.14 -6.00 22.40
CA MET A 259 17.12 -7.46 22.55
C MET A 259 18.24 -8.16 21.75
N GLY A 260 19.06 -7.42 21.00
CA GLY A 260 20.09 -7.97 20.12
C GLY A 260 19.55 -8.43 18.76
N LEU A 261 18.32 -8.04 18.39
CA LEU A 261 17.73 -8.42 17.11
C LEU A 261 18.09 -7.42 16.01
N GLU A 262 18.40 -7.92 14.85
CA GLU A 262 18.69 -7.13 13.66
C GLU A 262 17.41 -6.75 12.94
N ILE A 263 17.32 -5.49 12.48
CA ILE A 263 16.26 -4.99 11.62
C ILE A 263 16.77 -5.04 10.16
N PHE A 264 16.04 -5.73 9.31
CA PHE A 264 16.40 -5.91 7.90
C PHE A 264 16.29 -4.62 7.09
N GLY A 265 17.20 -4.41 6.15
CA GLY A 265 17.19 -3.30 5.21
C GLY A 265 17.68 -1.97 5.79
N LYS A 266 17.45 -0.88 5.07
CA LYS A 266 17.87 0.46 5.50
C LYS A 266 16.84 1.10 6.41
N LEU A 267 17.27 1.61 7.56
CA LEU A 267 16.37 2.24 8.55
C LEU A 267 15.84 3.60 8.11
N ASP A 268 16.60 4.36 7.33
CA ASP A 268 16.24 5.69 6.83
C ASP A 268 15.12 5.67 5.77
N THR A 269 15.00 4.55 5.05
CA THR A 269 13.94 4.33 4.06
C THR A 269 12.88 3.33 4.51
N LYS A 270 12.97 2.85 5.77
CA LYS A 270 12.00 1.91 6.32
C LYS A 270 10.63 2.58 6.51
N THR A 271 9.57 1.88 6.08
CA THR A 271 8.20 2.33 6.41
C THR A 271 7.90 2.18 7.89
N PRO A 272 7.25 3.16 8.55
CA PRO A 272 6.87 3.03 9.96
C PRO A 272 5.72 2.04 10.19
N THR A 273 5.10 1.52 9.14
CA THR A 273 3.95 0.64 9.25
C THR A 273 4.29 -0.85 9.39
N VAL A 274 5.54 -1.23 9.11
CA VAL A 274 6.03 -2.63 9.21
C VAL A 274 7.47 -2.64 9.71
N ILE A 275 7.76 -3.52 10.66
CA ILE A 275 9.12 -3.74 11.17
C ILE A 275 9.61 -5.11 10.68
N PRO A 276 10.65 -5.17 9.84
CA PRO A 276 11.24 -6.40 9.32
C PRO A 276 12.36 -6.88 10.26
N VAL A 277 12.11 -7.94 11.03
CA VAL A 277 13.04 -8.47 12.01
C VAL A 277 13.75 -9.71 11.45
N VAL A 278 15.07 -9.71 11.43
CA VAL A 278 15.86 -10.87 10.99
C VAL A 278 15.69 -12.00 12.01
N ILE A 279 15.43 -13.21 11.50
CA ILE A 279 15.31 -14.41 12.34
C ILE A 279 16.72 -14.82 12.79
N PRO A 280 17.02 -14.85 14.11
CA PRO A 280 18.35 -15.22 14.59
C PRO A 280 18.69 -16.68 14.25
N GLU A 281 19.97 -16.95 14.08
CA GLU A 281 20.45 -18.30 13.84
C GLU A 281 20.03 -19.26 14.99
N GLY A 282 19.60 -20.45 14.63
CA GLY A 282 19.13 -21.46 15.58
C GLY A 282 17.69 -21.29 16.08
N ILE A 283 17.00 -20.22 15.68
CA ILE A 283 15.60 -19.98 16.03
C ILE A 283 14.68 -20.46 14.90
N ASP A 284 13.66 -21.28 15.26
CA ASP A 284 12.60 -21.68 14.33
C ASP A 284 11.56 -20.58 14.22
N GLY A 285 11.62 -19.82 13.11
CA GLY A 285 10.76 -18.66 12.88
C GLY A 285 9.29 -18.99 12.77
N GLU A 286 8.90 -20.16 12.23
CA GLU A 286 7.50 -20.57 12.13
C GLU A 286 6.97 -21.03 13.47
N LYS A 287 7.79 -21.70 14.28
CA LYS A 287 7.41 -22.07 15.64
C LYS A 287 7.21 -20.84 16.53
N VAL A 288 8.03 -19.79 16.38
CA VAL A 288 7.81 -18.50 17.05
C VAL A 288 6.44 -17.94 16.70
N ARG A 289 6.08 -17.90 15.41
CA ARG A 289 4.77 -17.42 14.95
C ARG A 289 3.62 -18.22 15.54
N SER A 290 3.69 -19.54 15.52
CA SER A 290 2.65 -20.42 16.07
C SER A 290 2.50 -20.20 17.58
N LEU A 291 3.60 -20.13 18.35
CA LEU A 291 3.54 -19.90 19.79
C LEU A 291 2.96 -18.52 20.14
N LEU A 292 3.32 -17.48 19.38
CA LEU A 292 2.71 -16.16 19.57
C LEU A 292 1.21 -16.18 19.34
N LEU A 293 0.75 -16.81 18.26
CA LEU A 293 -0.67 -16.90 17.95
C LEU A 293 -1.44 -17.75 18.97
N ASP A 294 -0.93 -18.92 19.30
CA ASP A 294 -1.64 -19.90 20.13
C ASP A 294 -1.77 -19.45 21.59
N HIS A 295 -0.70 -18.89 22.14
CA HIS A 295 -0.63 -18.55 23.59
C HIS A 295 -0.91 -17.08 23.86
N PHE A 296 -0.51 -16.16 22.98
CA PHE A 296 -0.60 -14.72 23.21
C PHE A 296 -1.61 -14.01 22.33
N LYS A 297 -2.22 -14.72 21.34
CA LYS A 297 -3.14 -14.14 20.34
C LYS A 297 -2.52 -13.02 19.52
N VAL A 298 -1.21 -13.11 19.32
CA VAL A 298 -0.42 -12.19 18.52
C VAL A 298 -0.04 -12.89 17.22
N GLU A 299 -0.46 -12.34 16.08
CA GLU A 299 -0.09 -12.82 14.77
C GLU A 299 0.94 -11.87 14.14
N ILE A 300 2.09 -12.42 13.74
CA ILE A 300 3.08 -11.74 12.90
C ILE A 300 3.26 -12.52 11.59
N ALA A 301 3.71 -11.83 10.55
CA ALA A 301 3.85 -12.43 9.23
C ALA A 301 5.27 -12.91 8.94
N SER A 302 5.41 -13.98 8.15
CA SER A 302 6.63 -14.28 7.41
C SER A 302 6.74 -13.33 6.20
N SER A 303 7.88 -13.34 5.51
CA SER A 303 8.05 -12.58 4.27
C SER A 303 7.87 -13.45 3.02
N PHE A 304 8.24 -12.94 1.86
CA PHE A 304 8.06 -13.54 0.54
C PHE A 304 9.41 -13.76 -0.16
N GLY A 305 9.41 -14.57 -1.24
CA GLY A 305 10.58 -14.76 -2.08
C GLY A 305 11.82 -15.15 -1.27
N ASP A 306 12.93 -14.52 -1.54
CA ASP A 306 14.21 -14.79 -0.88
C ASP A 306 14.27 -14.42 0.61
N LEU A 307 13.31 -13.64 1.09
CA LEU A 307 13.17 -13.26 2.49
C LEU A 307 12.27 -14.20 3.29
N LYS A 308 11.61 -15.16 2.63
CA LYS A 308 10.77 -16.17 3.31
C LYS A 308 11.62 -17.02 4.25
N GLY A 309 11.22 -17.09 5.52
CA GLY A 309 11.96 -17.82 6.56
C GLY A 309 13.24 -17.16 7.03
N LYS A 310 13.59 -15.96 6.52
CA LYS A 310 14.76 -15.17 6.97
C LYS A 310 14.36 -14.00 7.85
N ILE A 311 13.16 -13.44 7.65
CA ILE A 311 12.65 -12.33 8.46
C ILE A 311 11.21 -12.58 8.90
N TRP A 312 10.86 -12.02 10.05
CA TRP A 312 9.49 -11.76 10.44
C TRP A 312 9.12 -10.34 10.03
N ARG A 313 7.82 -10.11 9.80
CA ARG A 313 7.26 -8.77 9.59
C ARG A 313 6.26 -8.48 10.70
N VAL A 314 6.59 -7.54 11.54
CA VAL A 314 5.73 -7.06 12.63
C VAL A 314 4.93 -5.87 12.14
N GLY A 315 3.61 -5.97 12.11
CA GLY A 315 2.74 -4.90 11.65
C GLY A 315 2.54 -3.83 12.72
N ASN A 316 2.70 -2.58 12.33
CA ASN A 316 2.44 -1.38 13.13
C ASN A 316 1.47 -0.47 12.35
N MET A 317 0.26 -0.98 12.06
CA MET A 317 -0.68 -0.36 11.13
C MET A 317 -1.98 0.08 11.81
N GLY A 318 -2.40 1.31 11.54
CA GLY A 318 -3.71 1.83 11.90
C GLY A 318 -4.00 1.72 13.40
N TYR A 319 -5.13 1.14 13.75
CA TYR A 319 -5.53 0.97 15.14
C TYR A 319 -4.61 0.04 15.96
N SER A 320 -3.88 -0.86 15.29
CA SER A 320 -2.91 -1.73 15.98
C SER A 320 -1.62 -1.00 16.40
N SER A 321 -1.34 0.18 15.83
CA SER A 321 -0.21 1.04 16.22
C SER A 321 -0.54 1.77 17.52
N ARG A 322 -0.50 1.06 18.65
CA ARG A 322 -0.86 1.56 20.00
C ARG A 322 0.14 1.06 21.03
N GLU A 323 0.35 1.84 22.07
CA GLU A 323 1.26 1.56 23.18
C GLU A 323 0.99 0.19 23.81
N ASP A 324 -0.27 -0.11 24.16
CA ASP A 324 -0.68 -1.37 24.77
C ASP A 324 -0.36 -2.57 23.87
N ASN A 325 -0.55 -2.46 22.56
CA ASN A 325 -0.22 -3.50 21.59
C ASN A 325 1.29 -3.70 21.44
N VAL A 326 2.06 -2.60 21.44
CA VAL A 326 3.54 -2.66 21.39
C VAL A 326 4.09 -3.37 22.61
N LEU A 327 3.63 -3.00 23.82
CA LEU A 327 4.05 -3.62 25.06
C LEU A 327 3.64 -5.08 25.15
N HIS A 328 2.42 -5.41 24.74
CA HIS A 328 1.94 -6.80 24.68
C HIS A 328 2.77 -7.65 23.71
N PHE A 329 3.01 -7.14 22.49
CA PHE A 329 3.82 -7.84 21.51
C PHE A 329 5.24 -8.10 22.02
N LEU A 330 5.92 -7.07 22.55
CA LEU A 330 7.31 -7.22 23.03
C LEU A 330 7.41 -8.21 24.16
N SER A 331 6.50 -8.16 25.15
CA SER A 331 6.46 -9.10 26.28
C SER A 331 6.23 -10.54 25.81
N ALA A 332 5.28 -10.76 24.89
CA ALA A 332 5.01 -12.05 24.30
C ALA A 332 6.21 -12.57 23.49
N PHE A 333 6.79 -11.71 22.67
CA PHE A 333 7.90 -12.05 21.77
C PHE A 333 9.17 -12.43 22.56
N GLU A 334 9.50 -11.66 23.62
CA GLU A 334 10.57 -12.02 24.56
C GLU A 334 10.34 -13.39 25.18
N THR A 335 9.12 -13.66 25.65
CA THR A 335 8.79 -14.94 26.30
C THR A 335 8.97 -16.11 25.34
N VAL A 336 8.49 -15.97 24.11
CA VAL A 336 8.61 -17.01 23.08
C VAL A 336 10.04 -17.22 22.62
N LEU A 337 10.82 -16.16 22.43
CA LEU A 337 12.23 -16.27 22.05
C LEU A 337 13.07 -16.94 23.15
N LYS A 338 12.86 -16.57 24.42
CA LYS A 338 13.51 -17.26 25.57
C LYS A 338 13.15 -18.73 25.63
N HIS A 339 11.89 -19.07 25.39
CA HIS A 339 11.45 -20.46 25.34
C HIS A 339 12.16 -21.27 24.23
N GLN A 340 12.57 -20.60 23.15
CA GLN A 340 13.37 -21.20 22.08
C GLN A 340 14.89 -21.15 22.31
N GLY A 341 15.34 -20.69 23.46
CA GLY A 341 16.74 -20.65 23.85
C GLY A 341 17.50 -19.39 23.39
N TYR A 342 16.81 -18.38 22.83
CA TYR A 342 17.45 -17.13 22.47
C TYR A 342 17.91 -16.37 23.73
N GLN A 343 19.15 -15.90 23.72
CA GLN A 343 19.75 -15.14 24.82
C GLN A 343 19.79 -13.65 24.44
N PHE A 344 19.20 -12.81 25.29
CA PHE A 344 19.20 -11.36 25.07
C PHE A 344 20.50 -10.75 25.60
N GLU A 345 21.28 -10.16 24.73
CA GLU A 345 22.56 -9.51 25.08
C GLU A 345 22.36 -8.13 25.71
N GLY A 346 21.33 -7.39 25.27
CA GLY A 346 21.13 -5.97 25.61
C GLY A 346 20.06 -5.70 26.66
N GLY A 347 19.32 -6.72 27.13
CA GLY A 347 18.24 -6.59 28.09
C GLY A 347 16.84 -6.75 27.51
N SER A 348 15.82 -6.33 28.25
CA SER A 348 14.42 -6.50 27.89
C SER A 348 13.91 -5.38 26.99
N GLY A 349 13.35 -5.73 25.85
CA GLY A 349 12.72 -4.76 24.93
C GLY A 349 11.43 -4.19 25.49
N SER A 350 10.63 -4.99 26.23
CA SER A 350 9.41 -4.51 26.87
C SER A 350 9.70 -3.50 27.97
N THR A 351 10.77 -3.69 28.75
CA THR A 351 11.23 -2.73 29.77
C THR A 351 11.70 -1.42 29.11
N HIS A 352 12.44 -1.52 27.99
CA HIS A 352 12.85 -0.34 27.23
C HIS A 352 11.65 0.43 26.70
N ALA A 353 10.70 -0.26 26.04
CA ALA A 353 9.51 0.38 25.50
C ALA A 353 8.67 1.08 26.60
N LEU A 354 8.49 0.43 27.75
CA LEU A 354 7.77 1.04 28.86
C LEU A 354 8.44 2.34 29.32
N ALA A 355 9.77 2.35 29.44
CA ALA A 355 10.51 3.56 29.81
C ALA A 355 10.33 4.69 28.77
N GLU A 356 10.35 4.37 27.48
CA GLU A 356 10.14 5.33 26.40
C GLU A 356 8.73 5.92 26.36
N TYR A 357 7.71 5.16 26.78
CA TYR A 357 6.32 5.65 26.86
C TYR A 357 6.07 6.53 28.09
N LEU A 358 6.80 6.30 29.18
CA LEU A 358 6.68 7.09 30.42
C LEU A 358 7.42 8.43 30.39
N ASN A 359 8.35 8.62 29.43
CA ASN A 359 9.08 9.86 29.20
C ASN A 359 8.38 10.74 28.15
#